data_87c8a89c515a07fb9df2f12bee92a27f
#
_entry.id   87c8a89c515a07fb9df2f12bee92a27f
#
_cell.length_a   1.000
_cell.length_b   1.000
_cell.length_c   1.000
_cell.angle_alpha   90.00
_cell.angle_beta   90.00
_cell.angle_gamma   90.00
#
_symmetry.space_group_name_H-M   'P 1'
#
loop_
_entity.id
_entity.type
_entity.pdbx_description
1 polymer ?
#
loop_
_entity_poly.entity_id
_entity_poly.type
_entity_poly.pdbx_seq_one_letter_code
_entity_poly.pdbx_strand_id
1 'polypeptide(L)'
;MKFVLYNIRYGTGGKMMYGGFLPYITGYLSGTSNHVKTISDFLEEENPDVVGLIEVDLGSVRHKYKNQVDSFCNSLDCFNVSGIKYGDNSNFHKFPILRKQGNAFLYKDSLQNTNFHHFDEGTKNLIIELELEEVTFFLVHLALGSKTRLKQITQLYKLIKDSQKPVIIGGDFNLMLGEVEIELFLEASGLINPNINQIPTFPSWKPSKHLDFVLHSPNIKVNDFRVPLISLSDHLPLVLDFDIVKN
;
A
#
# COMPACT_ATOMS: atom_id res chain seq x y z
N MET A 1 15.43 7.26 7.88
CA MET A 1 14.01 6.84 8.06
C MET A 1 13.76 5.49 7.40
N LYS A 2 12.81 4.72 7.94
CA LYS A 2 12.41 3.42 7.35
C LYS A 2 10.93 3.45 6.98
N PHE A 3 10.63 3.13 5.72
CA PHE A 3 9.27 2.97 5.20
C PHE A 3 8.98 1.51 4.85
N VAL A 4 7.86 0.98 5.32
CA VAL A 4 7.37 -0.35 4.95
C VAL A 4 6.07 -0.19 4.16
N LEU A 5 6.00 -0.76 2.96
CA LEU A 5 4.78 -0.89 2.17
C LEU A 5 4.32 -2.34 2.19
N TYR A 6 3.04 -2.59 2.51
CA TYR A 6 2.51 -3.93 2.50
C TYR A 6 1.03 -4.01 2.11
N ASN A 7 0.72 -4.73 1.05
CA ASN A 7 -0.66 -5.17 0.76
C ASN A 7 -0.96 -6.41 1.60
N ILE A 8 -1.75 -6.25 2.66
CA ILE A 8 -2.01 -7.29 3.66
C ILE A 8 -3.24 -8.15 3.36
N ARG A 9 -3.94 -7.90 2.25
CA ARG A 9 -5.13 -8.65 1.86
C ARG A 9 -6.10 -8.88 3.04
N TYR A 10 -6.38 -7.82 3.78
CA TYR A 10 -7.27 -7.86 4.97
C TYR A 10 -6.86 -8.87 6.05
N GLY A 11 -5.59 -9.29 6.12
CA GLY A 11 -5.11 -10.30 7.07
C GLY A 11 -5.69 -11.71 6.82
N THR A 12 -6.04 -12.03 5.57
CA THR A 12 -6.62 -13.35 5.22
C THR A 12 -5.57 -14.42 4.90
N GLY A 13 -4.28 -14.03 4.89
CA GLY A 13 -3.15 -14.93 4.65
C GLY A 13 -2.79 -15.10 3.18
N GLY A 14 -1.59 -15.65 2.91
CA GLY A 14 -1.00 -15.78 1.58
C GLY A 14 -1.26 -17.11 0.86
N LYS A 15 -1.64 -18.18 1.54
CA LYS A 15 -1.75 -19.50 0.91
C LYS A 15 -3.03 -19.66 0.10
N MET A 16 -2.89 -19.94 -1.19
CA MET A 16 -3.95 -20.64 -1.96
C MET A 16 -4.13 -22.04 -1.36
N MET A 17 -5.28 -22.33 -0.77
CA MET A 17 -5.62 -23.73 -0.48
C MET A 17 -5.75 -24.50 -1.81
N TYR A 18 -5.04 -25.59 -1.94
CA TYR A 18 -5.10 -26.49 -3.09
C TYR A 18 -6.55 -26.92 -3.33
N GLY A 19 -7.12 -26.61 -4.51
CA GLY A 19 -8.40 -27.17 -4.93
C GLY A 19 -9.41 -26.20 -5.55
N GLY A 20 -9.05 -25.43 -6.60
CA GLY A 20 -10.03 -24.78 -7.47
C GLY A 20 -10.38 -23.32 -7.12
N PHE A 21 -11.22 -22.71 -7.95
CA PHE A 21 -11.64 -21.31 -7.95
C PHE A 21 -12.37 -20.84 -6.65
N LEU A 22 -12.96 -21.76 -5.92
CA LEU A 22 -13.75 -21.52 -4.70
C LEU A 22 -12.95 -21.07 -3.46
N PRO A 23 -11.70 -21.50 -3.22
CA PRO A 23 -10.92 -21.09 -2.04
C PRO A 23 -10.56 -19.60 -2.00
N TYR A 24 -10.53 -18.92 -3.14
CA TYR A 24 -10.29 -17.49 -3.22
C TYR A 24 -11.38 -16.67 -2.52
N ILE A 25 -12.63 -17.16 -2.56
CA ILE A 25 -13.79 -16.49 -1.97
C ILE A 25 -13.92 -16.81 -0.47
N THR A 26 -13.66 -18.05 -0.05
CA THR A 26 -13.79 -18.45 1.36
C THR A 26 -12.74 -17.80 2.26
N GLY A 27 -11.47 -17.72 1.82
CA GLY A 27 -10.41 -16.99 2.53
C GLY A 27 -10.70 -15.50 2.65
N TYR A 28 -11.37 -14.92 1.66
CA TYR A 28 -11.78 -13.52 1.67
C TYR A 28 -12.89 -13.20 2.67
N LEU A 29 -13.71 -14.18 3.04
CA LEU A 29 -14.82 -14.03 3.97
C LEU A 29 -14.46 -14.33 5.43
N SER A 30 -13.38 -15.07 5.70
CA SER A 30 -12.92 -15.44 7.04
C SER A 30 -11.60 -14.75 7.37
N GLY A 31 -11.64 -13.66 8.13
CA GLY A 31 -10.44 -13.05 8.71
C GLY A 31 -9.89 -13.94 9.83
N THR A 32 -8.57 -14.16 9.85
CA THR A 32 -7.90 -14.90 10.91
C THR A 32 -7.08 -13.95 11.78
N SER A 33 -7.40 -13.89 13.08
CA SER A 33 -6.66 -13.09 14.07
C SER A 33 -5.16 -13.43 14.11
N ASN A 34 -4.80 -14.68 13.80
CA ASN A 34 -3.42 -15.15 13.80
C ASN A 34 -2.57 -14.48 12.72
N HIS A 35 -3.10 -14.27 11.51
CA HIS A 35 -2.34 -13.58 10.45
C HIS A 35 -2.11 -12.10 10.78
N VAL A 36 -3.11 -11.43 11.35
CA VAL A 36 -2.97 -10.03 11.79
C VAL A 36 -1.86 -9.93 12.85
N LYS A 37 -1.83 -10.85 13.83
CA LYS A 37 -0.77 -10.88 14.84
C LYS A 37 0.61 -11.09 14.21
N THR A 38 0.76 -12.05 13.30
CA THR A 38 2.07 -12.33 12.67
C THR A 38 2.54 -11.17 11.78
N ILE A 39 1.60 -10.44 11.14
CA ILE A 39 1.94 -9.19 10.42
C ILE A 39 2.41 -8.13 11.42
N SER A 40 1.76 -8.02 12.58
CA SER A 40 2.17 -7.10 13.65
C SER A 40 3.59 -7.43 14.14
N ASP A 41 3.86 -8.69 14.44
CA ASP A 41 5.18 -9.17 14.89
C ASP A 41 6.28 -8.82 13.85
N PHE A 42 5.99 -8.97 12.55
CA PHE A 42 6.90 -8.55 11.47
C PHE A 42 7.14 -7.03 11.46
N LEU A 43 6.08 -6.24 11.59
CA LEU A 43 6.20 -4.78 11.62
C LEU A 43 6.95 -4.29 12.86
N GLU A 44 6.77 -4.95 14.02
CA GLU A 44 7.52 -4.66 15.24
C GLU A 44 9.02 -4.96 15.06
N GLU A 45 9.37 -6.10 14.43
CA GLU A 45 10.76 -6.48 14.13
C GLU A 45 11.41 -5.48 13.16
N GLU A 46 10.69 -5.04 12.13
CA GLU A 46 11.17 -4.03 11.19
C GLU A 46 11.33 -2.65 11.84
N ASN A 47 10.52 -2.34 12.85
CA ASN A 47 10.52 -1.06 13.55
C ASN A 47 10.51 0.17 12.62
N PRO A 48 9.54 0.28 11.69
CA PRO A 48 9.50 1.37 10.72
C PRO A 48 9.09 2.70 11.35
N ASP A 49 9.49 3.80 10.70
CA ASP A 49 9.01 5.15 11.00
C ASP A 49 7.63 5.39 10.36
N VAL A 50 7.44 4.85 9.14
CA VAL A 50 6.17 4.95 8.39
C VAL A 50 5.82 3.58 7.78
N VAL A 51 4.53 3.21 7.84
CA VAL A 51 3.99 2.02 7.18
C VAL A 51 2.84 2.42 6.27
N GLY A 52 2.90 2.02 5.00
CA GLY A 52 1.76 2.07 4.07
C GLY A 52 1.09 0.70 3.99
N LEU A 53 -0.13 0.61 4.49
CA LEU A 53 -0.93 -0.62 4.48
C LEU A 53 -2.00 -0.55 3.40
N ILE A 54 -2.00 -1.52 2.51
CA ILE A 54 -3.02 -1.68 1.47
C ILE A 54 -3.91 -2.86 1.81
N GLU A 55 -5.20 -2.73 1.51
CA GLU A 55 -6.21 -3.75 1.81
C GLU A 55 -6.31 -4.06 3.31
N VAL A 56 -6.54 -3.02 4.12
CA VAL A 56 -6.87 -3.16 5.55
C VAL A 56 -8.37 -3.31 5.77
N ASP A 57 -8.75 -4.00 6.85
CA ASP A 57 -10.13 -4.08 7.32
C ASP A 57 -10.34 -3.11 8.51
N LEU A 58 -11.18 -2.11 8.30
CA LEU A 58 -11.48 -1.05 9.26
C LEU A 58 -12.67 -1.42 10.19
N GLY A 59 -12.78 -2.69 10.57
CA GLY A 59 -13.79 -3.17 11.52
C GLY A 59 -15.03 -3.74 10.86
N SER A 60 -14.90 -4.61 9.86
CA SER A 60 -16.02 -5.37 9.30
C SER A 60 -16.42 -6.54 10.20
N VAL A 61 -17.59 -7.14 9.91
CA VAL A 61 -18.07 -8.36 10.56
C VAL A 61 -17.07 -9.53 10.43
N ARG A 62 -16.26 -9.56 9.38
CA ARG A 62 -15.21 -10.55 9.15
C ARG A 62 -14.17 -10.58 10.28
N HIS A 63 -13.82 -9.42 10.82
CA HIS A 63 -12.88 -9.26 11.92
C HIS A 63 -13.59 -8.98 13.27
N LYS A 64 -14.87 -9.38 13.40
CA LYS A 64 -15.66 -9.18 14.62
C LYS A 64 -15.68 -7.70 15.06
N TYR A 65 -15.79 -6.79 14.09
CA TYR A 65 -15.78 -5.33 14.25
C TYR A 65 -14.47 -4.74 14.81
N LYS A 66 -13.39 -5.53 14.86
CA LYS A 66 -12.06 -5.02 15.23
C LYS A 66 -11.40 -4.37 14.05
N ASN A 67 -10.92 -3.15 14.24
CA ASN A 67 -10.13 -2.42 13.25
C ASN A 67 -8.68 -2.94 13.26
N GLN A 68 -8.19 -3.39 12.13
CA GLN A 68 -6.81 -3.90 12.01
C GLN A 68 -5.78 -2.80 12.24
N VAL A 69 -6.06 -1.59 11.76
CA VAL A 69 -5.16 -0.44 11.87
C VAL A 69 -4.91 -0.07 13.34
N ASP A 70 -5.98 -0.03 14.16
CA ASP A 70 -5.86 0.22 15.60
C ASP A 70 -5.04 -0.89 16.30
N SER A 71 -5.20 -2.14 15.84
CA SER A 71 -4.44 -3.27 16.40
C SER A 71 -2.94 -3.12 16.12
N PHE A 72 -2.56 -2.72 14.90
CA PHE A 72 -1.16 -2.47 14.54
C PHE A 72 -0.59 -1.25 15.27
N CYS A 73 -1.36 -0.16 15.38
CA CYS A 73 -0.91 1.02 16.12
C CYS A 73 -0.66 0.75 17.60
N ASN A 74 -1.50 -0.05 18.22
CA ASN A 74 -1.30 -0.42 19.62
C ASN A 74 0.00 -1.22 19.85
N SER A 75 0.39 -2.06 18.85
CA SER A 75 1.63 -2.83 18.91
C SER A 75 2.87 -1.97 18.63
N LEU A 76 2.76 -1.02 17.70
CA LEU A 76 3.89 -0.20 17.24
C LEU A 76 4.09 1.10 18.02
N ASP A 77 3.16 1.44 18.92
CA ASP A 77 3.08 2.74 19.62
C ASP A 77 3.18 3.91 18.63
N CYS A 78 2.20 3.96 17.72
CA CYS A 78 2.21 4.92 16.60
C CYS A 78 0.84 5.57 16.38
N PHE A 79 0.82 6.58 15.54
CA PHE A 79 -0.39 7.22 15.04
C PHE A 79 -0.84 6.56 13.73
N ASN A 80 -2.09 6.79 13.33
CA ASN A 80 -2.58 6.32 12.04
C ASN A 80 -3.50 7.31 11.36
N VAL A 81 -3.56 7.15 10.04
CA VAL A 81 -4.58 7.73 9.19
C VAL A 81 -5.08 6.65 8.23
N SER A 82 -6.39 6.49 8.11
CA SER A 82 -6.98 5.46 7.26
C SER A 82 -8.18 5.98 6.48
N GLY A 83 -8.37 5.45 5.28
CA GLY A 83 -9.48 5.82 4.42
C GLY A 83 -10.11 4.59 3.75
N ILE A 84 -11.42 4.67 3.52
CA ILE A 84 -12.18 3.63 2.81
C ILE A 84 -11.87 3.73 1.32
N LYS A 85 -11.52 2.59 0.71
CA LYS A 85 -11.07 2.58 -0.70
C LYS A 85 -12.19 2.78 -1.74
N TYR A 86 -13.45 2.58 -1.34
CA TYR A 86 -14.60 2.76 -2.21
C TYR A 86 -15.29 4.06 -1.88
N GLY A 87 -15.38 4.97 -2.83
CA GLY A 87 -16.10 6.25 -2.65
C GLY A 87 -17.58 6.05 -2.30
N ASP A 88 -18.20 7.05 -1.67
CA ASP A 88 -19.57 7.00 -1.17
C ASP A 88 -20.62 6.67 -2.24
N ASN A 89 -20.36 6.99 -3.49
CA ASN A 89 -21.22 6.70 -4.64
C ASN A 89 -21.08 5.26 -5.18
N SER A 90 -20.23 4.43 -4.58
CA SER A 90 -20.00 3.06 -5.04
C SER A 90 -21.10 2.12 -4.53
N ASN A 91 -21.62 1.24 -5.39
CA ASN A 91 -22.54 0.18 -5.00
C ASN A 91 -21.93 -0.79 -3.96
N PHE A 92 -20.60 -0.80 -3.80
CA PHE A 92 -19.89 -1.61 -2.81
C PHE A 92 -20.14 -1.16 -1.36
N HIS A 93 -20.56 0.09 -1.14
CA HIS A 93 -21.00 0.58 0.18
C HIS A 93 -22.19 -0.20 0.77
N LYS A 94 -22.99 -0.84 -0.08
CA LYS A 94 -24.16 -1.63 0.36
C LYS A 94 -23.76 -2.97 1.01
N PHE A 95 -22.51 -3.42 0.80
CA PHE A 95 -22.04 -4.70 1.33
C PHE A 95 -21.27 -4.50 2.65
N PRO A 96 -21.70 -5.15 3.78
CA PRO A 96 -21.15 -4.91 5.12
C PRO A 96 -19.62 -5.09 5.23
N ILE A 97 -19.04 -6.03 4.47
CA ILE A 97 -17.59 -6.27 4.45
C ILE A 97 -16.88 -5.23 3.60
N LEU A 98 -17.37 -4.96 2.38
CA LEU A 98 -16.69 -4.11 1.42
C LEU A 98 -16.63 -2.64 1.87
N ARG A 99 -17.67 -2.15 2.53
CA ARG A 99 -17.72 -0.77 3.06
C ARG A 99 -16.68 -0.46 4.15
N LYS A 100 -15.98 -1.48 4.66
CA LYS A 100 -14.95 -1.36 5.69
C LYS A 100 -13.56 -1.70 5.17
N GLN A 101 -13.41 -1.86 3.86
CA GLN A 101 -12.13 -2.08 3.22
C GLN A 101 -11.46 -0.74 2.91
N GLY A 102 -10.18 -0.62 3.28
CA GLY A 102 -9.45 0.62 3.15
C GLY A 102 -7.97 0.43 2.94
N ASN A 103 -7.28 1.56 2.96
CA ASN A 103 -5.82 1.67 3.06
C ASN A 103 -5.50 2.55 4.26
N ALA A 104 -4.26 2.47 4.78
CA ALA A 104 -3.85 3.24 5.93
C ALA A 104 -2.36 3.57 5.90
N PHE A 105 -2.00 4.71 6.47
CA PHE A 105 -0.65 4.95 6.98
C PHE A 105 -0.62 4.75 8.49
N LEU A 106 0.48 4.16 8.99
CA LEU A 106 0.92 4.22 10.37
C LEU A 106 2.20 5.06 10.40
N TYR A 107 2.38 5.91 11.40
CA TYR A 107 3.54 6.80 11.46
C TYR A 107 3.90 7.15 12.91
N LYS A 108 5.19 7.37 13.17
CA LYS A 108 5.73 7.73 14.50
C LYS A 108 6.08 9.20 14.62
N ASP A 109 6.39 9.84 13.49
CA ASP A 109 6.82 11.23 13.44
C ASP A 109 5.63 12.20 13.50
N SER A 110 5.92 13.49 13.72
CA SER A 110 4.89 14.53 13.79
C SER A 110 4.23 14.77 12.42
N LEU A 111 2.91 14.62 12.39
CA LEU A 111 2.09 14.90 11.23
C LEU A 111 1.97 16.41 11.01
N GLN A 112 2.25 16.87 9.79
CA GLN A 112 1.98 18.23 9.36
C GLN A 112 0.57 18.35 8.77
N ASN A 113 0.24 17.44 7.84
CA ASN A 113 -1.05 17.45 7.16
C ASN A 113 -1.42 16.06 6.63
N THR A 114 -2.70 15.84 6.38
CA THR A 114 -3.23 14.66 5.71
C THR A 114 -4.35 15.05 4.77
N ASN A 115 -4.25 14.59 3.52
CA ASN A 115 -5.30 14.79 2.53
C ASN A 115 -5.75 13.44 1.95
N PHE A 116 -7.05 13.37 1.63
CA PHE A 116 -7.65 12.27 0.91
C PHE A 116 -8.05 12.75 -0.47
N HIS A 117 -7.43 12.17 -1.49
CA HIS A 117 -7.78 12.44 -2.88
C HIS A 117 -8.45 11.20 -3.49
N HIS A 118 -9.18 11.42 -4.57
CA HIS A 118 -9.85 10.34 -5.27
C HIS A 118 -9.59 10.45 -6.77
N PHE A 119 -9.24 9.30 -7.37
CA PHE A 119 -9.22 9.20 -8.82
C PHE A 119 -10.65 9.36 -9.39
N ASP A 120 -10.78 10.00 -10.54
CA ASP A 120 -12.06 10.18 -11.21
C ASP A 120 -12.67 8.86 -11.70
N GLU A 121 -11.83 7.89 -12.01
CA GLU A 121 -12.23 6.58 -12.54
C GLU A 121 -11.67 5.42 -11.73
N GLY A 122 -12.45 4.34 -11.70
CA GLY A 122 -12.09 3.10 -11.03
C GLY A 122 -12.78 2.92 -9.69
N THR A 123 -12.91 1.68 -9.26
CA THR A 123 -13.49 1.31 -7.95
C THR A 123 -12.49 1.47 -6.81
N LYS A 124 -11.19 1.29 -7.11
CA LYS A 124 -10.07 1.57 -6.22
C LYS A 124 -9.62 3.00 -6.56
N ASN A 125 -10.14 3.98 -5.87
CA ASN A 125 -9.93 5.38 -6.24
C ASN A 125 -9.30 6.24 -5.14
N LEU A 126 -9.09 5.70 -3.94
CA LEU A 126 -8.51 6.44 -2.83
C LEU A 126 -7.00 6.64 -2.99
N ILE A 127 -6.55 7.87 -2.79
CA ILE A 127 -5.15 8.24 -2.55
C ILE A 127 -5.09 8.85 -1.15
N ILE A 128 -4.19 8.38 -0.31
CA ILE A 128 -3.90 9.01 0.99
C ILE A 128 -2.58 9.76 0.84
N GLU A 129 -2.61 11.05 1.12
CA GLU A 129 -1.42 11.91 1.23
C GLU A 129 -1.13 12.12 2.71
N LEU A 130 0.09 11.77 3.13
CA LEU A 130 0.62 11.97 4.47
C LEU A 130 1.82 12.92 4.38
N GLU A 131 1.68 14.13 4.89
CA GLU A 131 2.73 15.13 4.88
C GLU A 131 3.41 15.19 6.26
N LEU A 132 4.66 14.76 6.30
CA LEU A 132 5.57 14.95 7.44
C LEU A 132 6.42 16.21 7.26
N GLU A 133 7.29 16.50 8.22
CA GLU A 133 8.09 17.74 8.20
C GLU A 133 8.96 17.85 6.93
N GLU A 134 9.66 16.79 6.55
CA GLU A 134 10.67 16.83 5.49
C GLU A 134 10.26 16.03 4.22
N VAL A 135 9.18 15.27 4.24
CA VAL A 135 8.77 14.35 3.15
C VAL A 135 7.26 14.20 3.08
N THR A 136 6.74 14.03 1.87
CA THR A 136 5.32 13.71 1.63
C THR A 136 5.19 12.30 1.07
N PHE A 137 4.35 11.50 1.69
CA PHE A 137 4.03 10.15 1.23
C PHE A 137 2.67 10.11 0.54
N PHE A 138 2.59 9.34 -0.53
CA PHE A 138 1.31 9.01 -1.20
C PHE A 138 1.11 7.50 -1.18
N LEU A 139 -0.07 7.05 -0.74
CA LEU A 139 -0.46 5.64 -0.75
C LEU A 139 -1.56 5.44 -1.77
N VAL A 140 -1.32 4.54 -2.73
CA VAL A 140 -2.23 4.27 -3.83
C VAL A 140 -2.51 2.77 -3.98
N HIS A 141 -3.69 2.44 -4.50
CA HIS A 141 -4.02 1.09 -4.95
C HIS A 141 -4.74 1.21 -6.30
N LEU A 142 -4.00 1.00 -7.40
CA LEU A 142 -4.48 1.28 -8.74
C LEU A 142 -5.42 0.19 -9.27
N ALA A 143 -6.16 0.53 -10.30
CA ALA A 143 -7.11 -0.36 -10.95
C ALA A 143 -6.44 -1.54 -11.66
N LEU A 144 -7.10 -2.70 -11.70
CA LEU A 144 -6.65 -3.89 -12.45
C LEU A 144 -6.68 -3.68 -13.97
N GLY A 145 -7.61 -2.87 -14.47
CA GLY A 145 -7.75 -2.59 -15.91
C GLY A 145 -6.75 -1.54 -16.39
N SER A 146 -5.92 -1.86 -17.38
CA SER A 146 -4.84 -1.00 -17.87
C SER A 146 -5.30 0.39 -18.33
N LYS A 147 -6.45 0.48 -19.01
CA LYS A 147 -7.00 1.76 -19.48
C LYS A 147 -7.36 2.71 -18.31
N THR A 148 -8.01 2.20 -17.27
CA THR A 148 -8.34 2.96 -16.06
C THR A 148 -7.06 3.31 -15.30
N ARG A 149 -6.16 2.37 -15.16
CA ARG A 149 -4.87 2.55 -14.48
C ARG A 149 -4.02 3.65 -15.12
N LEU A 150 -3.94 3.70 -16.45
CA LEU A 150 -3.22 4.77 -17.16
C LEU A 150 -3.79 6.16 -16.83
N LYS A 151 -5.12 6.30 -16.76
CA LYS A 151 -5.76 7.55 -16.34
C LYS A 151 -5.44 7.90 -14.89
N GLN A 152 -5.45 6.91 -13.99
CA GLN A 152 -5.08 7.09 -12.59
C GLN A 152 -3.61 7.52 -12.43
N ILE A 153 -2.69 6.92 -13.17
CA ILE A 153 -1.28 7.32 -13.20
C ILE A 153 -1.12 8.76 -13.70
N THR A 154 -1.88 9.15 -14.73
CA THR A 154 -1.87 10.53 -15.23
C THR A 154 -2.39 11.54 -14.19
N GLN A 155 -3.42 11.18 -13.41
CA GLN A 155 -3.93 12.02 -12.33
C GLN A 155 -2.95 12.08 -11.15
N LEU A 156 -2.31 10.95 -10.82
CA LEU A 156 -1.28 10.90 -9.79
C LEU A 156 -0.09 11.83 -10.13
N TYR A 157 0.36 11.83 -11.40
CA TYR A 157 1.38 12.77 -11.87
C TYR A 157 0.97 14.23 -11.63
N LYS A 158 -0.26 14.61 -11.99
CA LYS A 158 -0.76 15.97 -11.78
C LYS A 158 -0.81 16.36 -10.30
N LEU A 159 -1.08 15.40 -9.43
CA LEU A 159 -1.15 15.64 -7.99
C LEU A 159 0.24 15.92 -7.39
N ILE A 160 1.25 15.17 -7.82
CA ILE A 160 2.59 15.21 -7.21
C ILE A 160 3.53 16.24 -7.84
N LYS A 161 3.30 16.66 -9.10
CA LYS A 161 4.24 17.47 -9.89
C LYS A 161 4.61 18.83 -9.26
N ASP A 162 3.71 19.38 -8.44
CA ASP A 162 3.88 20.68 -7.81
C ASP A 162 4.30 20.55 -6.32
N SER A 163 4.62 19.33 -5.85
CA SER A 163 5.07 19.11 -4.49
C SER A 163 6.39 19.86 -4.23
N GLN A 164 6.43 20.60 -3.11
CA GLN A 164 7.63 21.36 -2.70
C GLN A 164 8.58 20.51 -1.85
N LYS A 165 8.10 19.39 -1.31
CA LYS A 165 8.87 18.45 -0.51
C LYS A 165 9.26 17.21 -1.34
N PRO A 166 10.31 16.49 -0.94
CA PRO A 166 10.56 15.14 -1.43
C PRO A 166 9.31 14.27 -1.34
N VAL A 167 9.06 13.48 -2.37
CA VAL A 167 7.89 12.61 -2.46
C VAL A 167 8.31 11.15 -2.40
N ILE A 168 7.55 10.34 -1.65
CA ILE A 168 7.58 8.88 -1.71
C ILE A 168 6.18 8.41 -2.07
N ILE A 169 6.04 7.61 -3.13
CA ILE A 169 4.80 6.95 -3.50
C ILE A 169 4.91 5.48 -3.21
N GLY A 170 4.08 4.98 -2.32
CA GLY A 170 3.92 3.54 -2.07
C GLY A 170 2.60 3.03 -2.62
N GLY A 171 2.57 1.85 -3.22
CA GLY A 171 1.30 1.32 -3.69
C GLY A 171 1.34 -0.03 -4.40
N ASP A 172 0.17 -0.66 -4.48
CA ASP A 172 -0.11 -1.73 -5.41
C ASP A 172 -0.54 -1.11 -6.75
N PHE A 173 0.39 -1.06 -7.69
CA PHE A 173 0.18 -0.47 -9.02
C PHE A 173 -0.54 -1.40 -9.97
N ASN A 174 -0.67 -2.69 -9.64
CA ASN A 174 -1.34 -3.69 -10.46
C ASN A 174 -0.82 -3.78 -11.92
N LEU A 175 0.48 -3.61 -12.14
CA LEU A 175 1.11 -3.60 -13.46
C LEU A 175 1.18 -5.01 -14.06
N MET A 176 0.05 -5.50 -14.54
CA MET A 176 -0.06 -6.87 -15.09
C MET A 176 0.75 -7.08 -16.37
N LEU A 177 1.03 -6.02 -17.13
CA LEU A 177 1.81 -6.03 -18.36
C LEU A 177 3.30 -5.69 -18.14
N GLY A 178 3.69 -5.45 -16.87
CA GLY A 178 5.05 -5.09 -16.49
C GLY A 178 5.28 -3.58 -16.40
N GLU A 179 6.53 -3.18 -16.11
CA GLU A 179 6.90 -1.80 -15.78
C GLU A 179 6.74 -0.82 -16.95
N VAL A 180 6.66 -1.29 -18.18
CA VAL A 180 6.41 -0.46 -19.36
C VAL A 180 5.19 0.46 -19.19
N GLU A 181 4.22 0.06 -18.33
CA GLU A 181 3.03 0.87 -18.04
C GLU A 181 3.32 2.14 -17.24
N ILE A 182 4.47 2.23 -16.54
CA ILE A 182 4.86 3.40 -15.75
C ILE A 182 6.12 4.12 -16.26
N GLU A 183 6.75 3.65 -17.33
CA GLU A 183 7.98 4.26 -17.87
C GLU A 183 7.79 5.77 -18.13
N LEU A 184 6.73 6.14 -18.84
CA LEU A 184 6.43 7.55 -19.12
C LEU A 184 6.15 8.37 -17.83
N PHE A 185 5.55 7.74 -16.83
CA PHE A 185 5.31 8.39 -15.54
C PHE A 185 6.62 8.64 -14.79
N LEU A 186 7.53 7.67 -14.77
CA LEU A 186 8.85 7.81 -14.14
C LEU A 186 9.67 8.88 -14.85
N GLU A 187 9.69 8.86 -16.19
CA GLU A 187 10.39 9.87 -17.00
C GLU A 187 9.83 11.28 -16.76
N ALA A 188 8.51 11.43 -16.78
CA ALA A 188 7.86 12.72 -16.61
C ALA A 188 7.97 13.28 -15.18
N SER A 189 7.91 12.43 -14.18
CA SER A 189 7.96 12.82 -12.76
C SER A 189 9.37 12.95 -12.21
N GLY A 190 10.36 12.32 -12.85
CA GLY A 190 11.71 12.19 -12.32
C GLY A 190 11.83 11.29 -11.09
N LEU A 191 10.76 10.54 -10.76
CA LEU A 191 10.81 9.57 -9.65
C LEU A 191 11.66 8.37 -10.01
N ILE A 192 12.28 7.80 -8.98
CA ILE A 192 13.20 6.67 -9.08
C ILE A 192 12.55 5.45 -8.45
N ASN A 193 12.67 4.28 -9.12
CA ASN A 193 12.33 2.99 -8.57
C ASN A 193 13.58 2.35 -7.96
N PRO A 194 13.67 2.18 -6.61
CA PRO A 194 14.83 1.56 -5.98
C PRO A 194 14.92 0.05 -6.22
N ASN A 195 13.85 -0.59 -6.69
CA ASN A 195 13.83 -2.01 -7.07
C ASN A 195 14.48 -2.23 -8.44
N ILE A 196 15.76 -1.87 -8.58
CA ILE A 196 16.52 -1.98 -9.84
C ILE A 196 16.61 -3.41 -10.38
N ASN A 197 16.50 -4.40 -9.49
CA ASN A 197 16.55 -5.82 -9.85
C ASN A 197 15.17 -6.39 -10.20
N GLN A 198 14.12 -5.57 -10.19
CA GLN A 198 12.74 -5.95 -10.48
C GLN A 198 12.29 -7.19 -9.68
N ILE A 199 12.66 -7.24 -8.40
CA ILE A 199 12.30 -8.35 -7.50
C ILE A 199 10.77 -8.42 -7.43
N PRO A 200 10.16 -9.56 -7.83
CA PRO A 200 8.71 -9.67 -7.88
C PRO A 200 8.10 -9.74 -6.47
N THR A 201 6.87 -9.20 -6.33
CA THR A 201 6.15 -9.14 -5.05
C THR A 201 4.94 -10.06 -5.00
N PHE A 202 4.47 -10.55 -6.15
CA PHE A 202 3.23 -11.32 -6.26
C PHE A 202 3.39 -12.56 -7.17
N PRO A 203 2.72 -13.70 -6.87
CA PRO A 203 2.15 -14.04 -5.56
C PRO A 203 3.27 -14.43 -4.56
N SER A 204 3.10 -14.11 -3.28
CA SER A 204 4.14 -14.24 -2.25
C SER A 204 4.76 -15.63 -2.12
N TRP A 205 3.99 -16.71 -2.41
CA TRP A 205 4.45 -18.10 -2.33
C TRP A 205 5.24 -18.58 -3.56
N LYS A 206 5.19 -17.83 -4.66
CA LYS A 206 5.99 -18.05 -5.89
C LYS A 206 6.05 -16.73 -6.67
N PRO A 207 6.84 -15.77 -6.22
CA PRO A 207 6.86 -14.43 -6.81
C PRO A 207 7.24 -14.48 -8.29
N SER A 208 6.45 -13.82 -9.13
CA SER A 208 6.65 -13.77 -10.58
C SER A 208 6.20 -12.45 -11.22
N LYS A 209 5.49 -11.58 -10.46
CA LYS A 209 5.04 -10.26 -10.92
C LYS A 209 5.49 -9.19 -9.95
N HIS A 210 5.91 -8.07 -10.48
CA HIS A 210 6.22 -6.86 -9.74
C HIS A 210 4.98 -5.96 -9.78
N LEU A 211 4.15 -6.00 -8.74
CA LEU A 211 2.88 -5.26 -8.64
C LEU A 211 2.95 -4.10 -7.66
N ASP A 212 3.78 -4.24 -6.62
CA ASP A 212 3.94 -3.25 -5.56
C ASP A 212 5.19 -2.41 -5.82
N PHE A 213 5.06 -1.11 -5.66
CA PHE A 213 6.13 -0.14 -5.92
C PHE A 213 6.30 0.82 -4.76
N VAL A 214 7.54 1.18 -4.50
CA VAL A 214 7.94 2.35 -3.73
C VAL A 214 8.76 3.21 -4.68
N LEU A 215 8.25 4.38 -5.03
CA LEU A 215 8.91 5.34 -5.92
C LEU A 215 9.30 6.57 -5.11
N HIS A 216 10.47 7.16 -5.37
CA HIS A 216 10.96 8.28 -4.58
C HIS A 216 11.56 9.42 -5.43
N SER A 217 11.54 10.63 -4.88
CA SER A 217 12.20 11.81 -5.46
C SER A 217 13.73 11.66 -5.47
N PRO A 218 14.46 12.31 -6.41
CA PRO A 218 15.91 12.21 -6.50
C PRO A 218 16.67 12.70 -5.27
N ASN A 219 16.09 13.60 -4.48
CA ASN A 219 16.66 14.12 -3.21
C ASN A 219 16.42 13.20 -2.00
N ILE A 220 15.98 11.98 -2.24
CA ILE A 220 15.96 10.89 -1.26
C ILE A 220 17.13 9.95 -1.58
N LYS A 221 18.02 9.79 -0.60
CA LYS A 221 19.14 8.85 -0.67
C LYS A 221 18.70 7.51 -0.10
N VAL A 222 18.63 6.51 -0.95
CA VAL A 222 18.34 5.13 -0.54
C VAL A 222 19.57 4.52 0.11
N ASN A 223 19.44 4.06 1.36
CA ASN A 223 20.48 3.33 2.08
C ASN A 223 20.33 1.82 1.93
N ASP A 224 19.09 1.34 1.95
CA ASP A 224 18.76 -0.07 1.69
C ASP A 224 17.36 -0.18 1.07
N PHE A 225 17.19 -1.14 0.17
CA PHE A 225 15.89 -1.54 -0.35
C PHE A 225 15.80 -3.06 -0.45
N ARG A 226 14.75 -3.62 0.10
CA ARG A 226 14.56 -5.07 0.09
C ARG A 226 13.10 -5.49 0.00
N VAL A 227 12.91 -6.72 -0.45
CA VAL A 227 11.62 -7.41 -0.55
C VAL A 227 11.71 -8.66 0.34
N PRO A 228 11.30 -8.59 1.61
CA PRO A 228 11.34 -9.73 2.53
C PRO A 228 10.49 -10.89 2.03
N LEU A 229 11.06 -12.09 1.98
CA LEU A 229 10.38 -13.31 1.51
C LEU A 229 9.48 -13.92 2.61
N ILE A 230 8.46 -13.18 2.99
CA ILE A 230 7.47 -13.59 3.99
C ILE A 230 6.08 -13.75 3.35
N SER A 231 5.45 -14.92 3.52
CA SER A 231 4.15 -15.23 2.90
C SER A 231 2.99 -15.06 3.90
N LEU A 232 2.85 -13.85 4.48
CA LEU A 232 1.76 -13.52 5.40
C LEU A 232 0.52 -12.95 4.68
N SER A 233 0.71 -12.52 3.44
CA SER A 233 -0.30 -12.09 2.46
C SER A 233 -0.03 -12.74 1.12
N ASP A 234 -0.86 -12.52 0.11
CA ASP A 234 -0.56 -12.90 -1.27
C ASP A 234 0.44 -11.95 -1.95
N HIS A 235 0.75 -10.80 -1.34
CA HIS A 235 1.86 -9.94 -1.71
C HIS A 235 3.02 -10.07 -0.74
N LEU A 236 4.24 -9.73 -1.18
CA LEU A 236 5.41 -9.53 -0.33
C LEU A 236 5.51 -8.04 0.07
N PRO A 237 6.00 -7.73 1.28
CA PRO A 237 6.25 -6.35 1.67
C PRO A 237 7.47 -5.77 0.96
N LEU A 238 7.50 -4.43 0.85
CA LEU A 238 8.67 -3.66 0.45
C LEU A 238 9.19 -2.88 1.66
N VAL A 239 10.50 -2.85 1.84
CA VAL A 239 11.15 -2.09 2.92
C VAL A 239 12.17 -1.16 2.29
N LEU A 240 12.06 0.14 2.59
CA LEU A 240 12.95 1.20 2.14
C LEU A 240 13.59 1.89 3.35
N ASP A 241 14.91 1.82 3.47
CA ASP A 241 15.70 2.65 4.37
C ASP A 241 16.28 3.83 3.60
N PHE A 242 16.08 5.06 4.09
CA PHE A 242 16.48 6.25 3.36
C PHE A 242 16.81 7.44 4.25
N ASP A 243 17.59 8.36 3.69
CA ASP A 243 17.83 9.71 4.24
C ASP A 243 17.33 10.77 3.26
N ILE A 244 16.93 11.94 3.80
CA ILE A 244 16.55 13.08 2.99
C ILE A 244 17.80 13.96 2.82
N VAL A 245 18.18 14.19 1.55
CA VAL A 245 19.31 15.06 1.23
C VAL A 245 18.84 16.52 1.27
N LYS A 246 19.30 17.27 2.25
CA LYS A 246 19.07 18.72 2.32
C LYS A 246 19.97 19.42 1.30
N ASN A 247 19.36 20.19 0.41
CA ASN A 247 20.08 21.05 -0.53
C ASN A 247 20.67 22.27 0.17
#